data_714e659b0c88c69ad3e8891b0808239b
#
_entry.id   714e659b0c88c69ad3e8891b0808239b
#
_cell.length_a   1.000
_cell.length_b   1.000
_cell.length_c   1.000
_cell.angle_alpha   90.00
_cell.angle_beta   90.00
_cell.angle_gamma   90.00
#
_symmetry.space_group_name_H-M   'P 1'
#
loop_
_entity.id
_entity.type
_entity.pdbx_description
1 polymer ?
#
loop_
_entity_poly.entity_id
_entity_poly.type
_entity_poly.pdbx_seq_one_letter_code
_entity_poly.pdbx_strand_id
1 'polypeptide(L)'
;IAKAANLLGTPYTYGNKGYWYAYDQGQYTPLSVQTINNLGIDCSGLVYYTLTQLGYSTSGFSWNNPVPVDTDHWLTVNDNCTITYDGKTSKVEVEKKNIKTTDRPYWECADGSVITAGSVVVAQNPVGEDHAWIYMGEFDSRNDVISYLRSIGVSEKLINSKTVGDGKGAGGKHWRIESSGSEGVVINNKTDGKTATAMN
;
A
#
# COMPACT_ATOMS: atom_id res chain seq x y z
N ILE A 1 -7.73 2.19 3.26
CA ILE A 1 -8.21 0.92 2.68
C ILE A 1 -9.20 1.20 1.54
N ALA A 2 -10.33 1.94 1.77
CA ALA A 2 -11.36 2.18 0.75
C ALA A 2 -10.81 2.74 -0.58
N LYS A 3 -9.88 3.68 -0.52
CA LYS A 3 -9.27 4.27 -1.73
C LYS A 3 -8.43 3.25 -2.51
N ALA A 4 -7.66 2.41 -1.82
CA ALA A 4 -6.91 1.33 -2.45
C ALA A 4 -7.85 0.28 -3.07
N ALA A 5 -8.94 -0.06 -2.38
CA ALA A 5 -9.91 -1.06 -2.83
C ALA A 5 -10.66 -0.65 -4.12
N ASN A 6 -10.69 0.64 -4.47
CA ASN A 6 -11.23 1.10 -5.75
C ASN A 6 -10.39 0.64 -6.96
N LEU A 7 -9.16 0.18 -6.73
CA LEU A 7 -8.28 -0.37 -7.74
C LEU A 7 -8.26 -1.90 -7.80
N LEU A 8 -9.12 -2.59 -7.04
CA LEU A 8 -9.18 -4.05 -7.07
C LEU A 8 -9.38 -4.59 -8.48
N GLY A 9 -8.55 -5.55 -8.87
CA GLY A 9 -8.54 -6.14 -10.20
C GLY A 9 -7.72 -5.37 -11.24
N THR A 10 -7.13 -4.23 -10.88
CA THR A 10 -6.16 -3.52 -11.74
C THR A 10 -4.95 -4.41 -12.00
N PRO A 11 -4.49 -4.55 -13.25
CA PRO A 11 -3.30 -5.33 -13.56
C PRO A 11 -2.04 -4.78 -12.87
N TYR A 12 -1.07 -5.64 -12.63
CA TYR A 12 0.27 -5.19 -12.23
C TYR A 12 1.04 -4.69 -13.44
N THR A 13 1.67 -3.52 -13.30
CA THR A 13 2.63 -3.01 -14.30
C THR A 13 3.79 -2.36 -13.57
N TYR A 14 4.96 -2.98 -13.66
CA TYR A 14 6.19 -2.49 -13.03
C TYR A 14 6.52 -1.06 -13.48
N GLY A 15 6.87 -0.20 -12.53
CA GLY A 15 7.21 1.21 -12.78
C GLY A 15 6.01 2.13 -12.98
N ASN A 16 4.78 1.61 -13.09
CA ASN A 16 3.59 2.46 -13.17
C ASN A 16 3.10 2.85 -11.76
N LYS A 17 3.23 4.13 -11.45
CA LYS A 17 2.96 4.70 -10.13
C LYS A 17 1.57 5.36 -10.01
N GLY A 18 0.73 5.26 -11.05
CA GLY A 18 -0.61 5.85 -11.01
C GLY A 18 -0.65 7.37 -11.21
N TYR A 19 0.38 7.96 -11.80
CA TYR A 19 0.41 9.37 -12.14
C TYR A 19 1.12 9.61 -13.47
N TRP A 20 0.88 10.78 -14.04
CA TRP A 20 1.58 11.32 -15.20
C TRP A 20 2.56 12.41 -14.76
N TYR A 21 3.79 12.34 -15.23
CA TYR A 21 4.79 13.37 -14.99
C TYR A 21 4.98 14.24 -16.22
N ALA A 22 4.68 15.53 -16.09
CA ALA A 22 4.98 16.52 -17.12
C ALA A 22 6.37 17.12 -16.83
N TYR A 23 7.37 16.63 -17.56
CA TYR A 23 8.77 17.05 -17.41
C TYR A 23 8.99 18.56 -17.60
N ASP A 24 8.22 19.16 -18.47
CA ASP A 24 8.28 20.59 -18.79
C ASP A 24 7.73 21.49 -17.68
N GLN A 25 6.87 20.95 -16.81
CA GLN A 25 6.18 21.69 -15.74
C GLN A 25 6.62 21.26 -14.35
N GLY A 26 7.39 20.20 -14.22
CA GLY A 26 7.79 19.64 -12.92
C GLY A 26 6.59 19.17 -12.07
N GLN A 27 5.48 18.82 -12.71
CA GLN A 27 4.23 18.49 -12.03
C GLN A 27 3.86 17.03 -12.19
N TYR A 28 3.36 16.44 -11.11
CA TYR A 28 2.77 15.11 -11.07
C TYR A 28 1.24 15.23 -11.05
N THR A 29 0.60 14.64 -12.04
CA THR A 29 -0.86 14.60 -12.13
C THR A 29 -1.35 13.19 -11.87
N PRO A 30 -2.15 12.94 -10.83
CA PRO A 30 -2.74 11.62 -10.59
C PRO A 30 -3.59 11.18 -11.78
N LEU A 31 -3.42 9.93 -12.19
CA LEU A 31 -4.25 9.33 -13.22
C LEU A 31 -5.65 8.99 -12.67
N SER A 32 -6.65 9.00 -13.56
CA SER A 32 -7.97 8.49 -13.19
C SER A 32 -7.94 6.99 -12.90
N VAL A 33 -8.86 6.51 -12.07
CA VAL A 33 -9.04 5.07 -11.81
C VAL A 33 -9.17 4.28 -13.11
N GLN A 34 -9.93 4.79 -14.07
CA GLN A 34 -10.11 4.12 -15.36
C GLN A 34 -8.79 4.01 -16.14
N THR A 35 -7.98 5.06 -16.13
CA THR A 35 -6.66 5.04 -16.78
C THR A 35 -5.73 4.05 -16.11
N ILE A 36 -5.69 4.04 -14.77
CA ILE A 36 -4.89 3.10 -13.99
C ILE A 36 -5.33 1.66 -14.24
N ASN A 37 -6.63 1.39 -14.30
CA ASN A 37 -7.16 0.05 -14.61
C ASN A 37 -6.75 -0.47 -15.98
N ASN A 38 -6.50 0.42 -16.93
CA ASN A 38 -6.04 0.06 -18.26
C ASN A 38 -4.51 -0.11 -18.34
N LEU A 39 -3.77 0.71 -17.63
CA LEU A 39 -2.30 0.74 -17.67
C LEU A 39 -1.66 -0.20 -16.65
N GLY A 40 -2.38 -0.55 -15.58
CA GLY A 40 -1.85 -1.25 -14.42
C GLY A 40 -1.22 -0.30 -13.40
N ILE A 41 -0.80 -0.87 -12.27
CA ILE A 41 -0.10 -0.15 -11.19
C ILE A 41 0.83 -1.11 -10.46
N ASP A 42 2.01 -0.66 -10.00
CA ASP A 42 2.89 -1.48 -9.18
C ASP A 42 2.58 -1.36 -7.67
N CYS A 43 3.35 -2.07 -6.85
CA CYS A 43 3.09 -2.15 -5.41
C CYS A 43 3.22 -0.80 -4.69
N SER A 44 4.30 -0.07 -4.92
CA SER A 44 4.51 1.26 -4.33
C SER A 44 3.60 2.32 -4.95
N GLY A 45 3.26 2.18 -6.22
CA GLY A 45 2.27 3.01 -6.90
C GLY A 45 0.88 2.92 -6.28
N LEU A 46 0.44 1.71 -5.89
CA LEU A 46 -0.82 1.53 -5.16
C LEU A 46 -0.84 2.31 -3.84
N VAL A 47 0.26 2.24 -3.08
CA VAL A 47 0.41 3.01 -1.83
C VAL A 47 0.37 4.51 -2.10
N TYR A 48 1.17 4.97 -3.05
CA TYR A 48 1.24 6.37 -3.44
C TYR A 48 -0.13 6.91 -3.90
N TYR A 49 -0.79 6.21 -4.82
CA TYR A 49 -2.13 6.58 -5.28
C TYR A 49 -3.10 6.69 -4.11
N THR A 50 -3.08 5.73 -3.19
CA THR A 50 -3.98 5.72 -2.04
C THR A 50 -3.78 6.94 -1.16
N LEU A 51 -2.54 7.31 -0.85
CA LEU A 51 -2.22 8.48 -0.05
C LEU A 51 -2.64 9.78 -0.73
N THR A 52 -2.37 9.93 -2.02
CA THR A 52 -2.79 11.13 -2.77
C THR A 52 -4.31 11.28 -2.84
N GLN A 53 -5.06 10.18 -2.96
CA GLN A 53 -6.52 10.19 -2.92
C GLN A 53 -7.09 10.53 -1.53
N LEU A 54 -6.28 10.48 -0.50
CA LEU A 54 -6.63 10.92 0.86
C LEU A 54 -6.23 12.38 1.10
N GLY A 55 -5.66 13.06 0.10
CA GLY A 55 -5.23 14.45 0.21
C GLY A 55 -3.85 14.63 0.86
N TYR A 56 -3.10 13.55 1.06
CA TYR A 56 -1.72 13.67 1.51
C TYR A 56 -0.83 14.18 0.39
N SER A 57 -0.06 15.23 0.66
CA SER A 57 1.04 15.67 -0.18
C SER A 57 2.32 15.00 0.29
N THR A 58 3.03 14.41 -0.63
CA THR A 58 4.32 13.78 -0.38
C THR A 58 5.50 14.72 -0.64
N SER A 59 5.28 16.04 -0.59
CA SER A 59 6.36 17.03 -0.67
C SER A 59 7.33 16.85 0.49
N GLY A 60 8.61 16.75 0.20
CA GLY A 60 9.65 16.49 1.20
C GLY A 60 10.32 15.14 1.10
N PHE A 61 9.83 14.31 0.22
CA PHE A 61 10.39 12.99 -0.06
C PHE A 61 11.38 13.05 -1.22
N SER A 62 12.21 13.79 -1.43
CA SER A 62 13.39 13.75 -2.25
C SER A 62 13.83 15.05 -2.87
N TRP A 63 15.07 15.05 -3.12
CA TRP A 63 15.88 16.17 -3.56
C TRP A 63 15.62 16.68 -4.99
N ASN A 64 15.02 15.94 -5.88
CA ASN A 64 14.65 16.39 -7.24
C ASN A 64 13.35 15.77 -7.73
N ASN A 65 12.72 14.97 -6.89
CA ASN A 65 11.49 14.29 -7.21
C ASN A 65 10.55 14.45 -6.02
N PRO A 66 9.51 15.28 -6.12
CA PRO A 66 8.67 15.60 -4.96
C PRO A 66 7.83 14.42 -4.47
N VAL A 67 8.01 13.24 -5.06
CA VAL A 67 7.17 12.08 -4.78
C VAL A 67 8.01 10.83 -4.64
N PRO A 68 8.03 10.17 -3.48
CA PRO A 68 8.61 8.85 -3.35
C PRO A 68 7.68 7.88 -4.04
N VAL A 69 8.18 7.25 -5.06
CA VAL A 69 7.37 6.44 -5.95
C VAL A 69 7.84 5.00 -6.01
N ASP A 70 8.84 4.66 -5.26
CA ASP A 70 9.37 3.31 -5.15
C ASP A 70 9.57 2.90 -3.70
N THR A 71 9.81 1.61 -3.49
CA THR A 71 9.98 1.00 -2.18
C THR A 71 11.20 1.51 -1.44
N ASP A 72 12.26 1.81 -2.14
CA ASP A 72 13.49 2.36 -1.54
C ASP A 72 13.25 3.72 -0.90
N HIS A 73 12.46 4.58 -1.55
CA HIS A 73 12.06 5.86 -0.99
C HIS A 73 11.22 5.70 0.27
N TRP A 74 10.27 4.77 0.30
CA TRP A 74 9.47 4.50 1.50
C TRP A 74 10.34 4.02 2.67
N LEU A 75 11.39 3.24 2.39
CA LEU A 75 12.33 2.78 3.40
C LEU A 75 13.22 3.89 3.95
N THR A 76 13.49 4.91 3.16
CA THR A 76 14.33 6.06 3.53
C THR A 76 13.55 7.21 4.16
N VAL A 77 12.23 7.12 4.26
CA VAL A 77 11.41 8.11 4.98
C VAL A 77 11.96 8.29 6.39
N ASN A 78 12.43 9.48 6.68
CA ASN A 78 12.97 9.87 7.96
C ASN A 78 11.99 10.77 8.73
N ASP A 79 12.31 11.09 9.98
CA ASP A 79 11.50 11.87 10.90
C ASP A 79 11.21 13.32 10.43
N ASN A 80 11.71 13.73 9.27
CA ASN A 80 11.53 15.06 8.70
C ASN A 80 10.46 15.12 7.59
N CYS A 81 9.72 14.04 7.35
CA CYS A 81 8.66 14.04 6.36
C CYS A 81 7.55 15.00 6.77
N THR A 82 7.20 15.90 5.86
CA THR A 82 6.03 16.74 6.00
C THR A 82 4.89 16.14 5.19
N ILE A 83 3.76 15.94 5.83
CA ILE A 83 2.52 15.59 5.15
C ILE A 83 1.63 16.82 5.16
N THR A 84 1.12 17.21 3.99
CA THR A 84 0.11 18.25 3.87
C THR A 84 -1.24 17.56 3.68
N TYR A 85 -2.14 17.82 4.59
CA TYR A 85 -3.52 17.36 4.53
C TYR A 85 -4.46 18.55 4.69
N ASP A 86 -5.45 18.68 3.83
CA ASP A 86 -6.43 19.77 3.82
C ASP A 86 -5.77 21.17 3.88
N GLY A 87 -4.74 21.38 3.07
CA GLY A 87 -3.98 22.63 3.01
C GLY A 87 -3.15 22.97 4.25
N LYS A 88 -3.15 22.11 5.25
CA LYS A 88 -2.31 22.27 6.45
C LYS A 88 -1.10 21.36 6.35
N THR A 89 0.06 21.95 6.39
CA THR A 89 1.33 21.20 6.47
C THR A 89 1.62 20.87 7.91
N SER A 90 1.65 19.59 8.22
CA SER A 90 2.09 19.08 9.52
C SER A 90 3.39 18.33 9.37
N LYS A 91 4.29 18.50 10.31
CA LYS A 91 5.41 17.58 10.47
C LYS A 91 4.85 16.28 11.02
N VAL A 92 4.91 15.21 10.24
CA VAL A 92 4.44 13.91 10.70
C VAL A 92 5.65 13.13 11.21
N GLU A 93 5.60 12.78 12.47
CA GLU A 93 6.45 11.72 12.99
C GLU A 93 5.93 10.40 12.42
N VAL A 94 6.61 9.91 11.40
CA VAL A 94 6.33 8.56 10.89
C VAL A 94 6.93 7.58 11.87
N GLU A 95 6.08 6.95 12.66
CA GLU A 95 6.52 5.89 13.55
C GLU A 95 6.92 4.67 12.71
N LYS A 96 8.22 4.52 12.51
CA LYS A 96 8.79 3.34 11.86
C LYS A 96 8.89 2.21 12.88
N LYS A 97 8.10 1.17 12.68
CA LYS A 97 8.24 -0.07 13.44
C LYS A 97 8.97 -1.10 12.59
N ASN A 98 10.16 -1.48 13.00
CA ASN A 98 10.90 -2.57 12.37
C ASN A 98 10.19 -3.90 12.64
N ILE A 99 9.78 -4.56 11.58
CA ILE A 99 9.18 -5.89 11.60
C ILE A 99 10.18 -6.86 10.99
N LYS A 100 10.67 -7.82 11.76
CA LYS A 100 11.50 -8.90 11.25
C LYS A 100 10.60 -10.06 10.88
N THR A 101 10.42 -10.30 9.61
CA THR A 101 9.59 -11.40 9.11
C THR A 101 10.30 -12.76 9.11
N THR A 102 11.61 -12.82 9.34
CA THR A 102 12.34 -14.07 9.54
C THR A 102 12.03 -14.76 10.86
N ASP A 103 11.78 -13.93 11.89
CA ASP A 103 11.54 -14.42 13.27
C ASP A 103 10.11 -14.13 13.73
N ARG A 104 9.40 -13.24 13.02
CA ARG A 104 8.04 -12.80 13.34
C ARG A 104 7.27 -12.50 12.07
N PRO A 105 5.95 -12.66 12.08
CA PRO A 105 5.11 -12.26 10.96
C PRO A 105 5.12 -10.74 10.76
N TYR A 106 4.83 -10.26 9.55
CA TYR A 106 4.90 -8.84 9.15
C TYR A 106 3.94 -7.92 9.93
N TRP A 107 2.94 -8.48 10.61
CA TRP A 107 1.97 -7.71 11.40
C TRP A 107 2.36 -7.55 12.86
N GLU A 108 3.42 -8.22 13.31
CA GLU A 108 3.87 -8.18 14.70
C GLU A 108 5.11 -7.30 14.86
N CYS A 109 5.02 -6.29 15.73
CA CYS A 109 6.13 -5.41 16.05
C CYS A 109 7.12 -6.07 17.02
N ALA A 110 8.32 -5.48 17.15
CA ALA A 110 9.36 -5.99 18.04
C ALA A 110 8.94 -6.06 19.53
N ASP A 111 7.99 -5.23 19.92
CA ASP A 111 7.39 -5.21 21.28
C ASP A 111 6.21 -6.18 21.45
N GLY A 112 5.89 -6.97 20.42
CA GLY A 112 4.77 -7.91 20.41
C GLY A 112 3.41 -7.29 20.09
N SER A 113 3.33 -5.98 19.86
CA SER A 113 2.09 -5.34 19.40
C SER A 113 1.80 -5.66 17.94
N VAL A 114 0.52 -5.55 17.54
CA VAL A 114 0.08 -5.69 16.14
C VAL A 114 0.03 -4.30 15.50
N ILE A 115 0.47 -4.19 14.23
CA ILE A 115 0.36 -2.95 13.48
C ILE A 115 -1.10 -2.55 13.26
N THR A 116 -1.35 -1.26 13.14
CA THR A 116 -2.69 -0.71 12.96
C THR A 116 -3.20 -0.93 11.54
N ALA A 117 -4.50 -1.23 11.39
CA ALA A 117 -5.14 -1.30 10.07
C ALA A 117 -5.01 0.05 9.33
N GLY A 118 -4.60 -0.01 8.07
CA GLY A 118 -4.26 1.16 7.27
C GLY A 118 -2.76 1.46 7.20
N SER A 119 -1.94 0.83 8.04
CA SER A 119 -0.48 0.97 7.97
C SER A 119 0.06 0.54 6.61
N VAL A 120 1.00 1.32 6.10
CA VAL A 120 1.80 0.94 4.94
C VAL A 120 2.93 0.04 5.43
N VAL A 121 3.09 -1.11 4.81
CA VAL A 121 4.18 -2.05 5.09
C VAL A 121 5.09 -2.11 3.87
N VAL A 122 6.39 -1.97 4.11
CA VAL A 122 7.43 -2.06 3.09
C VAL A 122 8.39 -3.19 3.46
N ALA A 123 8.48 -4.17 2.59
CA ALA A 123 9.36 -5.31 2.76
C ALA A 123 10.59 -5.20 1.88
N GLN A 124 11.76 -5.31 2.49
CA GLN A 124 13.03 -5.47 1.78
C GLN A 124 13.27 -6.93 1.46
N ASN A 125 13.66 -7.19 0.23
CA ASN A 125 14.13 -8.48 -0.20
C ASN A 125 15.64 -8.42 -0.41
N PRO A 126 16.46 -9.13 0.37
CA PRO A 126 17.91 -9.12 0.19
C PRO A 126 18.36 -9.73 -1.16
N VAL A 127 17.48 -10.43 -1.85
CA VAL A 127 17.75 -11.10 -3.14
C VAL A 127 16.52 -10.94 -4.04
N GLY A 128 16.26 -9.75 -4.55
CA GLY A 128 15.12 -9.52 -5.45
C GLY A 128 14.44 -8.17 -5.24
N GLU A 129 13.27 -8.00 -5.83
CA GLU A 129 12.53 -6.75 -5.76
C GLU A 129 11.88 -6.56 -4.38
N ASP A 130 11.93 -5.35 -3.88
CA ASP A 130 11.21 -4.92 -2.70
C ASP A 130 9.70 -4.88 -2.97
N HIS A 131 8.92 -4.92 -1.90
CA HIS A 131 7.46 -4.95 -2.01
C HIS A 131 6.80 -4.03 -0.99
N ALA A 132 5.67 -3.42 -1.39
CA ALA A 132 4.87 -2.57 -0.51
C ALA A 132 3.39 -2.97 -0.55
N TRP A 133 2.71 -2.84 0.59
CA TRP A 133 1.28 -3.10 0.71
C TRP A 133 0.66 -2.31 1.85
N ILE A 134 -0.66 -2.36 1.96
CA ILE A 134 -1.42 -1.75 3.04
C ILE A 134 -2.02 -2.86 3.90
N TYR A 135 -1.72 -2.85 5.19
CA TYR A 135 -2.33 -3.78 6.14
C TYR A 135 -3.79 -3.44 6.37
N MET A 136 -4.66 -4.41 6.26
CA MET A 136 -6.11 -4.20 6.40
C MET A 136 -6.64 -4.45 7.80
N GLY A 137 -5.90 -5.20 8.62
CA GLY A 137 -6.35 -5.65 9.92
C GLY A 137 -6.62 -7.14 9.99
N GLU A 138 -7.30 -7.55 11.06
CA GLU A 138 -7.66 -8.93 11.34
C GLU A 138 -9.11 -9.22 10.92
N PHE A 139 -9.30 -10.30 10.18
CA PHE A 139 -10.60 -10.82 9.79
C PHE A 139 -10.59 -12.34 9.92
N ASP A 140 -11.59 -12.92 10.57
CA ASP A 140 -11.64 -14.36 10.83
C ASP A 140 -11.94 -15.18 9.56
N SER A 141 -12.56 -14.54 8.56
CA SER A 141 -12.89 -15.19 7.30
C SER A 141 -12.87 -14.24 6.11
N ARG A 142 -12.85 -14.82 4.89
CA ARG A 142 -13.08 -14.09 3.65
C ARG A 142 -14.43 -13.34 3.66
N ASN A 143 -15.47 -13.92 4.28
CA ASN A 143 -16.79 -13.28 4.34
C ASN A 143 -16.76 -12.01 5.20
N ASP A 144 -15.96 -11.98 6.25
CA ASP A 144 -15.81 -10.79 7.09
C ASP A 144 -15.09 -9.68 6.32
N VAL A 145 -14.05 -10.02 5.54
CA VAL A 145 -13.40 -9.08 4.62
C VAL A 145 -14.42 -8.52 3.61
N ILE A 146 -15.23 -9.37 2.99
CA ILE A 146 -16.25 -8.94 2.03
C ILE A 146 -17.28 -8.02 2.70
N SER A 147 -17.74 -8.37 3.89
CA SER A 147 -18.68 -7.55 4.66
C SER A 147 -18.09 -6.19 5.01
N TYR A 148 -16.82 -6.16 5.40
CA TYR A 148 -16.08 -4.93 5.65
C TYR A 148 -15.97 -4.06 4.39
N LEU A 149 -15.58 -4.65 3.25
CA LEU A 149 -15.47 -3.91 1.98
C LEU A 149 -16.80 -3.27 1.58
N ARG A 150 -17.93 -3.99 1.77
CA ARG A 150 -19.28 -3.45 1.55
C ARG A 150 -19.57 -2.28 2.48
N SER A 151 -19.24 -2.42 3.75
CA SER A 151 -19.50 -1.38 4.76
C SER A 151 -18.75 -0.07 4.48
N ILE A 152 -17.59 -0.14 3.82
CA ILE A 152 -16.79 1.03 3.41
C ILE A 152 -17.09 1.49 1.99
N GLY A 153 -18.13 0.96 1.34
CA GLY A 153 -18.64 1.42 0.05
C GLY A 153 -17.90 0.92 -1.18
N VAL A 154 -17.14 -0.19 -1.08
CA VAL A 154 -16.51 -0.81 -2.25
C VAL A 154 -17.59 -1.45 -3.15
N SER A 155 -17.51 -1.19 -4.45
CA SER A 155 -18.49 -1.71 -5.42
C SER A 155 -18.47 -3.22 -5.51
N GLU A 156 -19.66 -3.85 -5.53
CA GLU A 156 -19.83 -5.31 -5.66
C GLU A 156 -19.10 -5.90 -6.88
N LYS A 157 -19.02 -5.16 -7.98
CA LYS A 157 -18.29 -5.61 -9.18
C LYS A 157 -16.80 -5.83 -8.95
N LEU A 158 -16.23 -5.17 -7.94
CA LEU A 158 -14.83 -5.30 -7.57
C LEU A 158 -14.59 -6.43 -6.56
N ILE A 159 -15.64 -6.90 -5.89
CA ILE A 159 -15.57 -7.93 -4.84
C ILE A 159 -15.87 -9.30 -5.45
N ASN A 160 -14.85 -10.04 -5.82
CA ASN A 160 -15.00 -11.36 -6.44
C ASN A 160 -13.85 -12.30 -6.04
N SER A 161 -13.85 -13.54 -6.54
CA SER A 161 -12.84 -14.55 -6.20
C SER A 161 -11.45 -14.28 -6.77
N LYS A 162 -11.32 -13.36 -7.73
CA LYS A 162 -10.02 -12.96 -8.29
C LYS A 162 -9.41 -11.78 -7.53
N THR A 163 -10.23 -10.98 -6.86
CA THR A 163 -9.79 -9.78 -6.16
C THR A 163 -9.71 -9.95 -4.65
N VAL A 164 -10.46 -10.88 -4.08
CA VAL A 164 -10.41 -11.23 -2.66
C VAL A 164 -10.08 -12.71 -2.54
N GLY A 165 -8.91 -13.00 -2.01
CA GLY A 165 -8.38 -14.35 -1.81
C GLY A 165 -9.30 -15.23 -0.97
N ASP A 166 -9.04 -16.54 -0.98
CA ASP A 166 -9.86 -17.56 -0.31
C ASP A 166 -9.65 -17.63 1.22
N GLY A 167 -8.70 -16.88 1.75
CA GLY A 167 -8.39 -16.85 3.19
C GLY A 167 -7.51 -17.99 3.68
N LYS A 168 -6.93 -18.78 2.77
CA LYS A 168 -6.06 -19.91 3.12
C LYS A 168 -4.57 -19.57 3.14
N GLY A 169 -4.22 -18.32 3.00
CA GLY A 169 -2.85 -17.86 3.09
C GLY A 169 -2.26 -18.04 4.50
N ALA A 170 -0.94 -18.11 4.59
CA ALA A 170 -0.22 -18.33 5.83
C ALA A 170 -0.35 -17.17 6.85
N GLY A 171 -0.89 -16.02 6.44
CA GLY A 171 -1.21 -14.89 7.33
C GLY A 171 -2.38 -15.13 8.27
N GLY A 172 -3.11 -16.23 8.12
CA GLY A 172 -4.27 -16.53 8.98
C GLY A 172 -5.33 -15.43 8.90
N LYS A 173 -5.62 -14.79 10.01
CA LYS A 173 -6.61 -13.69 10.08
C LYS A 173 -6.07 -12.32 9.67
N HIS A 174 -4.77 -12.17 9.40
CA HIS A 174 -4.16 -10.90 9.02
C HIS A 174 -4.22 -10.71 7.50
N TRP A 175 -4.92 -9.66 7.07
CA TRP A 175 -5.17 -9.39 5.67
C TRP A 175 -4.46 -8.13 5.20
N ARG A 176 -4.15 -8.09 3.91
CA ARG A 176 -3.51 -6.95 3.25
C ARG A 176 -4.12 -6.68 1.88
N ILE A 177 -3.98 -5.45 1.39
CA ILE A 177 -4.22 -5.08 0.01
C ILE A 177 -2.89 -4.72 -0.64
N GLU A 178 -2.62 -5.33 -1.78
CA GLU A 178 -1.35 -5.20 -2.50
C GLU A 178 -1.56 -5.16 -4.01
N SER A 179 -0.59 -4.64 -4.75
CA SER A 179 -0.46 -4.89 -6.18
C SER A 179 0.64 -5.93 -6.38
N SER A 180 0.26 -7.12 -6.77
CA SER A 180 1.13 -8.29 -6.94
C SER A 180 1.43 -8.53 -8.42
N GLY A 181 2.68 -8.86 -8.74
CA GLY A 181 3.12 -9.10 -10.11
C GLY A 181 2.34 -10.17 -10.88
N SER A 182 1.75 -11.13 -10.19
CA SER A 182 0.97 -12.22 -10.81
C SER A 182 -0.54 -12.01 -10.80
N GLU A 183 -1.06 -11.19 -9.87
CA GLU A 183 -2.50 -11.12 -9.60
C GLU A 183 -3.07 -9.69 -9.79
N GLY A 184 -2.19 -8.67 -9.92
CA GLY A 184 -2.60 -7.28 -9.90
C GLY A 184 -3.00 -6.81 -8.51
N VAL A 185 -3.95 -5.86 -8.43
CA VAL A 185 -4.43 -5.36 -7.13
C VAL A 185 -5.43 -6.32 -6.52
N VAL A 186 -5.03 -6.92 -5.41
CA VAL A 186 -5.79 -7.97 -4.70
C VAL A 186 -5.75 -7.78 -3.19
N ILE A 187 -6.70 -8.42 -2.53
CA ILE A 187 -6.75 -8.57 -1.07
C ILE A 187 -6.48 -10.04 -0.74
N ASN A 188 -5.52 -10.30 0.11
CA ASN A 188 -5.18 -11.65 0.55
C ASN A 188 -4.60 -11.67 1.97
N ASN A 189 -4.35 -12.88 2.49
CA ASN A 189 -3.69 -13.10 3.77
C ASN A 189 -2.39 -13.89 3.61
N LYS A 190 -1.62 -13.57 2.57
CA LYS A 190 -0.29 -14.15 2.33
C LYS A 190 0.74 -13.58 3.30
N THR A 191 1.80 -14.34 3.54
CA THR A 191 3.00 -13.88 4.25
C THR A 191 4.18 -13.85 3.30
N ASP A 192 5.02 -12.85 3.44
CA ASP A 192 6.33 -12.80 2.78
C ASP A 192 7.41 -13.01 3.84
N GLY A 193 8.33 -13.93 3.59
CA GLY A 193 9.48 -14.19 4.47
C GLY A 193 10.57 -13.12 4.35
N LYS A 194 10.17 -11.84 4.36
CA LYS A 194 11.04 -10.68 4.14
C LYS A 194 11.09 -9.81 5.39
N THR A 195 12.21 -9.12 5.59
CA THR A 195 12.27 -8.04 6.58
C THR A 195 11.32 -6.92 6.14
N ALA A 196 10.45 -6.48 7.01
CA ALA A 196 9.48 -5.44 6.71
C ALA A 196 9.56 -4.28 7.70
N THR A 197 9.19 -3.10 7.23
CA THR A 197 9.00 -1.90 8.04
C THR A 197 7.55 -1.46 7.87
N ALA A 198 6.83 -1.27 8.97
CA ALA A 198 5.51 -0.68 8.94
C ALA A 198 5.62 0.83 9.19
N MET A 199 4.81 1.58 8.46
CA MET A 199 4.60 3.01 8.64
C MET A 199 3.13 3.22 9.01
N ASN A 200 2.91 3.77 10.18
CA ASN A 200 1.57 4.13 10.68
C ASN A 200 1.25 5.56 10.32
#